data_669c6e047988387c0891b5b96ee5eba5
#
_entry.id   669c6e047988387c0891b5b96ee5eba5
#
_cell.length_a   1.000
_cell.length_b   1.000
_cell.length_c   1.000
_cell.angle_alpha   90.00
_cell.angle_beta   90.00
_cell.angle_gamma   90.00
#
_symmetry.space_group_name_H-M   'P 1'
#
loop_
_entity.id
_entity.type
_entity.pdbx_description
1 polymer ?
#
loop_
_entity_poly.entity_id
_entity_poly.type
_entity_poly.pdbx_seq_one_letter_code
_entity_poly.pdbx_strand_id
1 'polypeptide(L)'
;MKRITTLLFLLVCFGWNAQVVKEPENTPKEWSQNYEPFRIAGNLYYVGTYDLASYLIVTDKGNILINTGLAGSLSTIKENIAKLGFNYKDIKILLLTQAHYDHTGALMDFKTETGAKFYADAADADVLRTGGQSDYEMGKYGATFKPIIPDRTLKNLDKIKLGNTTLTMLHHPGHTKGSCSFVFDTNDGKRKYRVLIANMPSIIVDNKFSEVTAYPNIQSDYAYTFNAMKKLDFDIWVASHASQFDLHEKRKEGEPYNPQLFMDKQSYFQNLNDLEKSYLDKIKKDSQDK
;
A
#
# COMPACT_ATOMS: atom_id res chain seq x y z
N MET A 1 -60.10 5.02 -37.45
CA MET A 1 -59.72 5.34 -36.07
C MET A 1 -58.35 4.70 -35.78
N LYS A 2 -57.26 5.51 -35.80
CA LYS A 2 -55.89 4.99 -35.48
C LYS A 2 -55.69 5.12 -33.96
N ARG A 3 -55.46 4.03 -33.29
CA ARG A 3 -55.11 4.01 -31.86
C ARG A 3 -53.60 4.32 -31.73
N ILE A 4 -53.26 5.45 -31.07
CA ILE A 4 -51.90 5.80 -30.70
C ILE A 4 -51.64 5.15 -29.34
N THR A 5 -50.73 4.18 -29.29
CA THR A 5 -50.27 3.57 -28.04
C THR A 5 -49.07 4.40 -27.56
N THR A 6 -49.27 5.20 -26.51
CA THR A 6 -48.21 5.97 -25.88
C THR A 6 -47.41 5.02 -24.96
N LEU A 7 -46.16 4.76 -25.31
CA LEU A 7 -45.23 3.94 -24.51
C LEU A 7 -44.58 4.89 -23.47
N LEU A 8 -44.95 4.73 -22.20
CA LEU A 8 -44.38 5.50 -21.09
C LEU A 8 -43.01 4.86 -20.69
N PHE A 9 -41.90 5.49 -21.02
CA PHE A 9 -40.57 5.12 -20.53
C PHE A 9 -40.42 5.58 -19.09
N LEU A 10 -40.44 4.65 -18.13
CA LEU A 10 -40.02 4.91 -16.75
C LEU A 10 -38.49 5.02 -16.71
N LEU A 11 -37.97 6.25 -16.59
CA LEU A 11 -36.58 6.50 -16.25
C LEU A 11 -36.37 6.16 -14.76
N VAL A 12 -35.84 4.98 -14.48
CA VAL A 12 -35.37 4.60 -13.16
C VAL A 12 -34.01 5.32 -12.97
N CYS A 13 -34.03 6.47 -12.32
CA CYS A 13 -32.79 7.11 -11.83
C CYS A 13 -32.21 6.26 -10.70
N PHE A 14 -31.22 5.44 -10.99
CA PHE A 14 -30.35 4.90 -9.95
C PHE A 14 -29.54 6.06 -9.39
N GLY A 15 -29.96 6.59 -8.26
CA GLY A 15 -29.13 7.50 -7.46
C GLY A 15 -27.90 6.74 -7.00
N TRP A 16 -26.77 7.01 -7.61
CA TRP A 16 -25.47 6.58 -7.08
C TRP A 16 -25.19 7.43 -5.85
N ASN A 17 -25.47 6.89 -4.67
CA ASN A 17 -24.93 7.46 -3.45
C ASN A 17 -23.42 7.24 -3.48
N ALA A 18 -22.65 8.27 -3.84
CA ALA A 18 -21.21 8.24 -3.70
C ALA A 18 -20.90 8.04 -2.21
N GLN A 19 -20.12 7.01 -1.88
CA GLN A 19 -19.67 6.79 -0.51
C GLN A 19 -18.89 8.02 -0.04
N VAL A 20 -19.28 8.59 1.10
CA VAL A 20 -18.52 9.67 1.73
C VAL A 20 -17.23 9.07 2.26
N VAL A 21 -16.09 9.57 1.79
CA VAL A 21 -14.78 9.21 2.32
C VAL A 21 -14.66 9.79 3.72
N LYS A 22 -14.29 8.94 4.68
CA LYS A 22 -14.08 9.33 6.07
C LYS A 22 -12.72 8.83 6.53
N GLU A 23 -11.85 9.75 6.84
CA GLU A 23 -10.56 9.49 7.49
C GLU A 23 -10.68 9.83 8.99
N PRO A 24 -9.98 9.12 9.90
CA PRO A 24 -9.98 9.43 11.32
C PRO A 24 -9.54 10.87 11.59
N GLU A 25 -10.23 11.57 12.49
CA GLU A 25 -9.92 12.98 12.83
C GLU A 25 -8.52 13.15 13.46
N ASN A 26 -8.04 12.14 14.17
CA ASN A 26 -6.74 12.14 14.84
C ASN A 26 -5.61 11.55 13.96
N THR A 27 -5.73 11.68 12.65
CA THR A 27 -4.65 11.27 11.73
C THR A 27 -3.38 12.06 12.02
N PRO A 28 -2.20 11.39 12.17
CA PRO A 28 -0.95 12.09 12.42
C PRO A 28 -0.67 13.16 11.35
N LYS A 29 -0.21 14.35 11.76
CA LYS A 29 0.08 15.44 10.81
C LYS A 29 1.18 15.09 9.81
N GLU A 30 2.09 14.21 10.19
CA GLU A 30 3.18 13.66 9.40
C GLU A 30 2.66 12.93 8.15
N TRP A 31 1.44 12.39 8.23
CA TRP A 31 0.81 11.66 7.12
C TRP A 31 0.34 12.57 5.96
N SER A 32 0.13 13.83 6.23
CA SER A 32 -0.22 14.85 5.22
C SER A 32 0.89 15.89 4.98
N GLN A 33 1.96 15.87 5.79
CA GLN A 33 3.08 16.78 5.65
C GLN A 33 3.85 16.49 4.37
N ASN A 34 4.19 17.54 3.61
CA ASN A 34 5.01 17.41 2.42
C ASN A 34 6.42 16.93 2.78
N TYR A 35 6.99 16.13 1.88
CA TYR A 35 8.38 15.69 1.94
C TYR A 35 9.00 15.78 0.55
N GLU A 36 10.27 16.15 0.47
CA GLU A 36 10.98 16.31 -0.80
C GLU A 36 11.18 14.92 -1.45
N PRO A 37 10.73 14.72 -2.72
CA PRO A 37 10.89 13.47 -3.40
C PRO A 37 12.36 13.23 -3.78
N PHE A 38 12.77 11.97 -3.82
CA PHE A 38 14.15 11.62 -4.10
C PHE A 38 14.27 10.24 -4.75
N ARG A 39 15.42 10.00 -5.39
CA ARG A 39 15.78 8.71 -5.95
C ARG A 39 16.36 7.81 -4.85
N ILE A 40 15.76 6.62 -4.64
CA ILE A 40 16.22 5.64 -3.65
C ILE A 40 17.35 4.78 -4.25
N ALA A 41 17.06 4.06 -5.34
CA ALA A 41 18.03 3.22 -6.03
C ALA A 41 17.56 2.92 -7.47
N GLY A 42 18.48 2.93 -8.42
CA GLY A 42 18.16 2.59 -9.81
C GLY A 42 16.99 3.40 -10.36
N ASN A 43 15.86 2.75 -10.64
CA ASN A 43 14.63 3.36 -11.15
C ASN A 43 13.52 3.50 -10.09
N LEU A 44 13.87 3.36 -8.81
CA LEU A 44 12.95 3.52 -7.67
C LEU A 44 13.08 4.91 -7.05
N TYR A 45 11.93 5.59 -6.86
CA TYR A 45 11.84 6.92 -6.28
C TYR A 45 10.82 6.96 -5.14
N TYR A 46 11.11 7.75 -4.10
CA TYR A 46 10.16 8.13 -3.07
C TYR A 46 9.36 9.34 -3.56
N VAL A 47 8.03 9.27 -3.52
CA VAL A 47 7.12 10.34 -3.95
C VAL A 47 6.00 10.61 -2.95
N GLY A 48 6.06 9.98 -1.77
CA GLY A 48 5.05 10.08 -0.70
C GLY A 48 5.10 11.39 0.08
N THR A 49 4.43 11.38 1.23
CA THR A 49 4.45 12.43 2.24
C THR A 49 5.58 12.21 3.25
N TYR A 50 5.60 12.97 4.35
CA TYR A 50 6.64 12.83 5.38
C TYR A 50 6.68 11.39 5.94
N ASP A 51 5.55 10.76 6.24
CA ASP A 51 5.52 9.38 6.76
C ASP A 51 4.83 8.37 5.84
N LEU A 52 3.77 8.73 5.11
CA LEU A 52 3.10 7.77 4.21
C LEU A 52 3.92 7.59 2.94
N ALA A 53 4.58 6.45 2.85
CA ALA A 53 5.45 6.14 1.74
C ALA A 53 4.66 5.77 0.47
N SER A 54 4.95 6.49 -0.61
CA SER A 54 4.51 6.16 -1.96
C SER A 54 5.73 6.04 -2.86
N TYR A 55 5.74 5.04 -3.73
CA TYR A 55 6.90 4.72 -4.55
C TYR A 55 6.58 4.78 -6.03
N LEU A 56 7.43 5.50 -6.79
CA LEU A 56 7.38 5.49 -8.25
C LEU A 56 8.51 4.62 -8.79
N ILE A 57 8.16 3.64 -9.61
CA ILE A 57 9.13 2.83 -10.37
C ILE A 57 9.02 3.24 -11.84
N VAL A 58 10.09 3.82 -12.36
CA VAL A 58 10.14 4.33 -13.73
C VAL A 58 10.64 3.23 -14.67
N THR A 59 9.90 3.00 -15.76
CA THR A 59 10.27 2.00 -16.78
C THR A 59 10.22 2.59 -18.19
N ASP A 60 10.74 1.87 -19.16
CA ASP A 60 10.72 2.26 -20.59
C ASP A 60 9.31 2.18 -21.24
N LYS A 61 8.31 1.67 -20.51
CA LYS A 61 6.91 1.54 -20.98
C LYS A 61 5.88 2.27 -20.09
N GLY A 62 6.35 3.23 -19.29
CA GLY A 62 5.57 3.97 -18.31
C GLY A 62 5.96 3.61 -16.90
N ASN A 63 5.16 4.06 -15.92
CA ASN A 63 5.52 4.00 -14.51
C ASN A 63 4.57 3.09 -13.71
N ILE A 64 5.09 2.57 -12.61
CA ILE A 64 4.31 1.89 -11.58
C ILE A 64 4.29 2.79 -10.35
N LEU A 65 3.10 3.04 -9.79
CA LEU A 65 2.95 3.73 -8.50
C LEU A 65 2.47 2.73 -7.46
N ILE A 66 3.14 2.68 -6.31
CA ILE A 66 2.80 1.81 -5.18
C ILE A 66 2.41 2.68 -4.00
N ASN A 67 1.22 2.48 -3.45
CA ASN A 67 0.53 3.27 -2.42
C ASN A 67 0.26 4.71 -2.86
N THR A 68 -0.75 5.33 -2.25
CA THR A 68 -1.23 6.67 -2.65
C THR A 68 -1.59 7.57 -1.48
N GLY A 69 -1.18 7.20 -0.26
CA GLY A 69 -1.43 8.00 0.94
C GLY A 69 -2.91 8.18 1.27
N LEU A 70 -3.22 9.28 1.94
CA LEU A 70 -4.57 9.74 2.26
C LEU A 70 -5.32 10.25 1.03
N ALA A 71 -6.61 10.47 1.15
CA ALA A 71 -7.44 11.04 0.06
C ALA A 71 -6.91 12.40 -0.43
N GLY A 72 -6.34 13.21 0.47
CA GLY A 72 -5.72 14.49 0.14
C GLY A 72 -4.32 14.40 -0.50
N SER A 73 -3.69 13.23 -0.58
CA SER A 73 -2.30 13.09 -1.04
C SER A 73 -2.10 13.17 -2.56
N LEU A 74 -3.18 13.20 -3.34
CA LEU A 74 -3.12 13.23 -4.81
C LEU A 74 -2.23 14.37 -5.34
N SER A 75 -2.46 15.60 -4.88
CA SER A 75 -1.70 16.79 -5.33
C SER A 75 -0.22 16.68 -4.96
N THR A 76 0.07 16.33 -3.72
CA THR A 76 1.45 16.17 -3.21
C THR A 76 2.23 15.14 -4.02
N ILE A 77 1.66 13.95 -4.26
CA ILE A 77 2.33 12.89 -5.02
C ILE A 77 2.53 13.34 -6.49
N LYS A 78 1.54 13.99 -7.12
CA LYS A 78 1.68 14.54 -8.50
C LYS A 78 2.80 15.59 -8.59
N GLU A 79 2.85 16.52 -7.63
CA GLU A 79 3.91 17.53 -7.54
C GLU A 79 5.28 16.90 -7.33
N ASN A 80 5.38 15.90 -6.46
CA ASN A 80 6.61 15.17 -6.21
C ASN A 80 7.10 14.43 -7.46
N ILE A 81 6.21 13.78 -8.19
CA ILE A 81 6.54 13.15 -9.48
C ILE A 81 7.06 14.20 -10.48
N ALA A 82 6.41 15.37 -10.56
CA ALA A 82 6.82 16.45 -11.44
C ALA A 82 8.18 17.06 -11.06
N LYS A 83 8.47 17.25 -9.75
CA LYS A 83 9.78 17.71 -9.25
C LYS A 83 10.92 16.78 -9.65
N LEU A 84 10.66 15.48 -9.79
CA LEU A 84 11.63 14.50 -10.28
C LEU A 84 11.77 14.51 -11.81
N GLY A 85 11.02 15.36 -12.53
CA GLY A 85 11.04 15.45 -13.99
C GLY A 85 10.18 14.41 -14.71
N PHE A 86 9.29 13.70 -14.00
CA PHE A 86 8.39 12.70 -14.57
C PHE A 86 6.95 13.26 -14.72
N ASN A 87 6.17 12.60 -15.58
CA ASN A 87 4.76 12.91 -15.75
C ASN A 87 3.91 11.82 -15.09
N TYR A 88 3.04 12.20 -14.14
CA TYR A 88 2.14 11.25 -13.48
C TYR A 88 1.16 10.58 -14.45
N LYS A 89 0.86 11.19 -15.61
CA LYS A 89 0.06 10.55 -16.69
C LYS A 89 0.74 9.31 -17.30
N ASP A 90 2.03 9.14 -17.07
CA ASP A 90 2.75 7.95 -17.51
C ASP A 90 2.61 6.76 -16.57
N ILE A 91 1.90 6.91 -15.46
CA ILE A 91 1.53 5.78 -14.61
C ILE A 91 0.62 4.84 -15.38
N LYS A 92 1.04 3.57 -15.50
CA LYS A 92 0.32 2.50 -16.22
C LYS A 92 -0.18 1.42 -15.28
N ILE A 93 0.48 1.25 -14.13
CA ILE A 93 0.09 0.29 -13.11
C ILE A 93 0.06 0.99 -11.75
N LEU A 94 -1.00 0.73 -11.01
CA LEU A 94 -1.16 1.05 -9.60
C LEU A 94 -1.07 -0.24 -8.80
N LEU A 95 -0.28 -0.21 -7.71
CA LEU A 95 -0.14 -1.31 -6.76
C LEU A 95 -0.41 -0.81 -5.35
N LEU A 96 -0.67 -1.75 -4.45
CA LEU A 96 -1.01 -1.48 -3.06
C LEU A 96 -0.34 -2.51 -2.17
N THR A 97 0.17 -2.08 -1.03
CA THR A 97 0.75 -2.98 -0.02
C THR A 97 -0.31 -3.50 0.96
N GLN A 98 -1.39 -2.76 1.18
CA GLN A 98 -2.51 -3.11 2.07
C GLN A 98 -3.74 -2.23 1.81
N ALA A 99 -4.95 -2.72 2.09
CA ALA A 99 -6.19 -2.02 1.79
C ALA A 99 -6.70 -1.13 2.95
N HIS A 100 -5.83 -0.32 3.56
CA HIS A 100 -6.23 0.70 4.52
C HIS A 100 -6.24 2.10 3.88
N TYR A 101 -7.02 3.02 4.48
CA TYR A 101 -7.28 4.37 3.96
C TYR A 101 -6.01 5.21 3.76
N ASP A 102 -5.00 5.01 4.60
CA ASP A 102 -3.70 5.69 4.57
C ASP A 102 -2.75 5.21 3.45
N HIS A 103 -3.13 4.17 2.73
CA HIS A 103 -2.41 3.66 1.54
C HIS A 103 -3.25 3.75 0.27
N THR A 104 -4.59 3.76 0.41
CA THR A 104 -5.56 3.72 -0.70
C THR A 104 -6.23 5.06 -0.96
N GLY A 105 -6.05 6.07 -0.12
CA GLY A 105 -6.88 7.27 -0.10
C GLY A 105 -7.03 7.95 -1.47
N ALA A 106 -5.93 8.21 -2.18
CA ALA A 106 -5.94 8.82 -3.50
C ALA A 106 -5.96 7.82 -4.67
N LEU A 107 -6.08 6.51 -4.42
CA LEU A 107 -5.89 5.45 -5.43
C LEU A 107 -6.91 5.54 -6.58
N MET A 108 -8.20 5.73 -6.25
CA MET A 108 -9.26 5.86 -7.26
C MET A 108 -9.08 7.11 -8.11
N ASP A 109 -8.59 8.20 -7.53
CA ASP A 109 -8.32 9.45 -8.26
C ASP A 109 -7.17 9.25 -9.24
N PHE A 110 -6.06 8.64 -8.82
CA PHE A 110 -4.97 8.27 -9.74
C PHE A 110 -5.47 7.35 -10.85
N LYS A 111 -6.26 6.31 -10.54
CA LYS A 111 -6.83 5.42 -11.57
C LYS A 111 -7.68 6.19 -12.57
N THR A 112 -8.53 7.09 -12.10
CA THR A 112 -9.42 7.90 -12.95
C THR A 112 -8.64 8.85 -13.84
N GLU A 113 -7.64 9.55 -13.29
CA GLU A 113 -6.88 10.54 -14.03
C GLU A 113 -5.87 9.94 -15.02
N THR A 114 -5.32 8.76 -14.73
CA THR A 114 -4.26 8.15 -15.56
C THR A 114 -4.75 7.05 -16.48
N GLY A 115 -5.90 6.44 -16.18
CA GLY A 115 -6.38 5.23 -16.83
C GLY A 115 -5.53 3.98 -16.50
N ALA A 116 -4.68 4.06 -15.46
CA ALA A 116 -3.79 2.97 -15.05
C ALA A 116 -4.58 1.74 -14.61
N LYS A 117 -3.97 0.56 -14.82
CA LYS A 117 -4.49 -0.69 -14.31
C LYS A 117 -4.13 -0.86 -12.84
N PHE A 118 -5.10 -1.18 -12.01
CA PHE A 118 -4.89 -1.42 -10.59
C PHE A 118 -4.84 -2.91 -10.29
N TYR A 119 -3.77 -3.35 -9.59
CA TYR A 119 -3.61 -4.73 -9.14
C TYR A 119 -3.42 -4.76 -7.63
N ALA A 120 -4.07 -5.71 -6.95
CA ALA A 120 -4.00 -5.91 -5.51
C ALA A 120 -4.03 -7.39 -5.15
N ASP A 121 -3.59 -7.72 -3.93
CA ASP A 121 -3.75 -9.06 -3.39
C ASP A 121 -5.24 -9.47 -3.39
N ALA A 122 -5.51 -10.73 -3.74
CA ALA A 122 -6.88 -11.24 -3.85
C ALA A 122 -7.66 -11.18 -2.52
N ALA A 123 -6.97 -11.30 -1.39
CA ALA A 123 -7.60 -11.33 -0.08
C ALA A 123 -8.09 -9.94 0.40
N ASP A 124 -7.56 -8.85 -0.16
CA ASP A 124 -8.03 -7.48 0.11
C ASP A 124 -9.11 -7.01 -0.88
N ALA A 125 -9.47 -7.81 -1.89
CA ALA A 125 -10.38 -7.38 -2.96
C ALA A 125 -11.77 -6.97 -2.45
N ASP A 126 -12.29 -7.61 -1.40
CA ASP A 126 -13.58 -7.25 -0.81
C ASP A 126 -13.52 -5.93 -0.05
N VAL A 127 -12.47 -5.70 0.72
CA VAL A 127 -12.22 -4.42 1.43
C VAL A 127 -12.11 -3.28 0.43
N LEU A 128 -11.39 -3.48 -0.68
CA LEU A 128 -11.25 -2.50 -1.75
C LEU A 128 -12.59 -2.20 -2.43
N ARG A 129 -13.38 -3.23 -2.72
CA ARG A 129 -14.72 -3.09 -3.33
C ARG A 129 -15.69 -2.33 -2.45
N THR A 130 -15.60 -2.48 -1.12
CA THR A 130 -16.45 -1.80 -0.15
C THR A 130 -15.87 -0.48 0.33
N GLY A 131 -14.70 -0.07 -0.17
CA GLY A 131 -14.04 1.18 0.21
C GLY A 131 -13.66 1.21 1.69
N GLY A 132 -13.20 0.08 2.24
CA GLY A 132 -12.78 -0.04 3.64
C GLY A 132 -13.88 -0.51 4.60
N GLN A 133 -15.17 -0.45 4.22
CA GLN A 133 -16.28 -0.77 5.16
C GLN A 133 -16.25 -2.22 5.67
N SER A 134 -15.78 -3.16 4.86
CA SER A 134 -15.68 -4.57 5.25
C SER A 134 -14.35 -4.94 5.91
N ASP A 135 -13.48 -3.96 6.17
CA ASP A 135 -12.25 -4.22 6.90
C ASP A 135 -12.56 -4.66 8.34
N TYR A 136 -11.82 -5.67 8.80
CA TYR A 136 -12.07 -6.32 10.08
C TYR A 136 -11.79 -5.43 11.30
N GLU A 137 -10.94 -4.39 11.14
CA GLU A 137 -10.60 -3.46 12.21
C GLU A 137 -10.98 -2.03 11.84
N MET A 138 -10.44 -1.47 10.76
CA MET A 138 -10.67 -0.08 10.37
C MET A 138 -12.13 0.21 10.03
N GLY A 139 -12.87 -0.78 9.54
CA GLY A 139 -14.30 -0.69 9.29
C GLY A 139 -15.13 -0.34 10.54
N LYS A 140 -14.69 -0.78 11.72
CA LYS A 140 -15.34 -0.46 13.02
C LYS A 140 -15.30 1.03 13.34
N TYR A 141 -14.23 1.71 12.95
CA TYR A 141 -14.03 3.14 13.13
C TYR A 141 -14.63 3.98 12.01
N GLY A 142 -15.21 3.31 11.00
CA GLY A 142 -15.78 3.96 9.82
C GLY A 142 -14.73 4.63 8.94
N ALA A 143 -13.46 4.23 9.06
CA ALA A 143 -12.40 4.70 8.17
C ALA A 143 -12.62 4.14 6.75
N THR A 144 -12.77 5.03 5.77
CA THR A 144 -13.16 4.66 4.41
C THR A 144 -12.34 5.40 3.37
N PHE A 145 -12.32 4.83 2.16
CA PHE A 145 -11.74 5.42 0.97
C PHE A 145 -12.70 5.20 -0.23
N LYS A 146 -12.43 5.80 -1.38
CA LYS A 146 -13.27 5.61 -2.57
C LYS A 146 -13.23 4.14 -3.01
N PRO A 147 -14.37 3.43 -3.10
CA PRO A 147 -14.43 2.04 -3.55
C PRO A 147 -13.73 1.85 -4.89
N ILE A 148 -12.94 0.77 -4.97
CA ILE A 148 -12.19 0.46 -6.19
C ILE A 148 -12.12 -1.06 -6.38
N ILE A 149 -12.30 -1.47 -7.64
CA ILE A 149 -12.19 -2.88 -8.02
C ILE A 149 -10.85 -3.09 -8.72
N PRO A 150 -10.01 -4.04 -8.26
CA PRO A 150 -8.79 -4.40 -8.96
C PRO A 150 -9.07 -4.89 -10.39
N ASP A 151 -8.31 -4.39 -11.37
CA ASP A 151 -8.33 -4.94 -12.74
C ASP A 151 -7.71 -6.34 -12.80
N ARG A 152 -6.84 -6.66 -11.83
CA ARG A 152 -6.26 -7.98 -11.63
C ARG A 152 -6.05 -8.23 -10.14
N THR A 153 -6.50 -9.37 -9.64
CA THR A 153 -6.13 -9.87 -8.32
C THR A 153 -4.83 -10.69 -8.41
N LEU A 154 -3.98 -10.52 -7.41
CA LEU A 154 -2.68 -11.18 -7.31
C LEU A 154 -2.69 -12.26 -6.24
N LYS A 155 -1.85 -13.28 -6.43
CA LYS A 155 -1.55 -14.33 -5.46
C LYS A 155 -0.05 -14.31 -5.15
N ASN A 156 0.33 -14.95 -4.06
CA ASN A 156 1.74 -15.06 -3.67
C ASN A 156 2.62 -15.51 -4.84
N LEU A 157 3.74 -14.84 -5.04
CA LEU A 157 4.72 -15.03 -6.11
C LEU A 157 4.26 -14.60 -7.52
N ASP A 158 3.10 -14.01 -7.66
CA ASP A 158 2.68 -13.43 -8.93
C ASP A 158 3.65 -12.33 -9.39
N LYS A 159 3.88 -12.31 -10.69
CA LYS A 159 4.76 -11.33 -11.33
C LYS A 159 3.97 -10.22 -11.99
N ILE A 160 4.43 -9.00 -11.78
CA ILE A 160 3.92 -7.78 -12.42
C ILE A 160 5.03 -7.24 -13.30
N LYS A 161 4.81 -7.26 -14.61
CA LYS A 161 5.79 -6.78 -15.59
C LYS A 161 5.32 -5.51 -16.27
N LEU A 162 6.18 -4.49 -16.28
CA LEU A 162 6.02 -3.30 -17.12
C LEU A 162 7.39 -2.94 -17.72
N GLY A 163 7.45 -2.92 -19.04
CA GLY A 163 8.72 -2.65 -19.75
C GLY A 163 9.85 -3.59 -19.31
N ASN A 164 10.94 -2.99 -18.91
CA ASN A 164 12.17 -3.67 -18.47
C ASN A 164 12.16 -4.06 -16.97
N THR A 165 11.10 -3.80 -16.26
CA THR A 165 11.00 -4.09 -14.82
C THR A 165 9.96 -5.18 -14.54
N THR A 166 10.30 -6.08 -13.63
CA THR A 166 9.39 -7.13 -13.14
C THR A 166 9.42 -7.18 -11.62
N LEU A 167 8.28 -6.94 -10.98
CA LEU A 167 8.08 -7.10 -9.55
C LEU A 167 7.51 -8.49 -9.27
N THR A 168 7.88 -9.06 -8.13
CA THR A 168 7.21 -10.24 -7.56
C THR A 168 6.45 -9.80 -6.32
N MET A 169 5.16 -10.09 -6.26
CA MET A 169 4.35 -9.86 -5.05
C MET A 169 4.58 -11.00 -4.06
N LEU A 170 4.73 -10.65 -2.79
CA LEU A 170 4.88 -11.58 -1.67
C LEU A 170 3.71 -11.37 -0.73
N HIS A 171 2.88 -12.38 -0.57
CA HIS A 171 1.73 -12.35 0.33
C HIS A 171 2.19 -12.42 1.78
N HIS A 172 1.91 -11.39 2.56
CA HIS A 172 2.31 -11.21 3.96
C HIS A 172 1.09 -10.82 4.81
N PRO A 173 0.09 -11.73 4.96
CA PRO A 173 -1.18 -11.43 5.64
C PRO A 173 -0.99 -11.26 7.16
N GLY A 174 -1.98 -10.66 7.80
CA GLY A 174 -2.01 -10.39 9.24
C GLY A 174 -2.47 -8.97 9.53
N HIS A 175 -1.73 -7.97 9.08
CA HIS A 175 -2.11 -6.57 9.22
C HIS A 175 -3.40 -6.25 8.44
N THR A 176 -3.51 -6.68 7.18
CA THR A 176 -4.76 -6.96 6.47
C THR A 176 -4.72 -8.39 5.96
N LYS A 177 -5.86 -8.91 5.48
CA LYS A 177 -5.92 -10.24 4.87
C LYS A 177 -5.05 -10.34 3.62
N GLY A 178 -4.91 -9.24 2.87
CA GLY A 178 -4.17 -9.14 1.62
C GLY A 178 -2.93 -8.27 1.72
N SER A 179 -2.41 -8.00 2.92
CA SER A 179 -1.12 -7.34 3.09
C SER A 179 -0.05 -8.04 2.26
N CYS A 180 0.74 -7.27 1.53
CA CYS A 180 1.76 -7.81 0.65
C CYS A 180 2.98 -6.89 0.54
N SER A 181 4.10 -7.48 0.17
CA SER A 181 5.35 -6.79 -0.14
C SER A 181 5.72 -7.01 -1.60
N PHE A 182 6.61 -6.18 -2.13
CA PHE A 182 7.10 -6.33 -3.50
C PHE A 182 8.61 -6.45 -3.50
N VAL A 183 9.13 -7.40 -4.29
CA VAL A 183 10.56 -7.54 -4.54
C VAL A 183 10.85 -7.44 -6.02
N PHE A 184 11.92 -6.71 -6.38
CA PHE A 184 12.37 -6.57 -7.75
C PHE A 184 13.85 -6.21 -7.83
N ASP A 185 14.45 -6.40 -9.01
CA ASP A 185 15.83 -6.03 -9.26
C ASP A 185 15.87 -4.70 -10.03
N THR A 186 16.78 -3.81 -9.63
CA THR A 186 17.05 -2.54 -10.30
C THR A 186 18.55 -2.32 -10.50
N ASN A 187 18.91 -1.33 -11.31
CA ASN A 187 20.30 -1.02 -11.66
C ASN A 187 20.46 0.50 -11.80
N ASP A 188 21.52 1.05 -11.24
CA ASP A 188 21.87 2.48 -11.36
C ASP A 188 23.02 2.77 -12.35
N GLY A 189 23.41 1.78 -13.15
CA GLY A 189 24.53 1.85 -14.08
C GLY A 189 25.87 1.43 -13.46
N LYS A 190 25.98 1.42 -12.11
CA LYS A 190 27.18 1.00 -11.37
C LYS A 190 26.98 -0.35 -10.68
N ARG A 191 25.79 -0.58 -10.13
CA ARG A 191 25.47 -1.76 -9.36
C ARG A 191 24.02 -2.20 -9.58
N LYS A 192 23.80 -3.50 -9.52
CA LYS A 192 22.46 -4.09 -9.39
C LYS A 192 22.07 -4.19 -7.93
N TYR A 193 20.81 -3.92 -7.65
CA TYR A 193 20.22 -4.01 -6.31
C TYR A 193 18.95 -4.85 -6.38
N ARG A 194 18.80 -5.76 -5.43
CA ARG A 194 17.53 -6.41 -5.14
C ARG A 194 16.82 -5.58 -4.09
N VAL A 195 15.67 -5.03 -4.44
CA VAL A 195 14.89 -4.12 -3.59
C VAL A 195 13.68 -4.83 -3.01
N LEU A 196 13.46 -4.67 -1.71
CA LEU A 196 12.25 -5.05 -1.00
C LEU A 196 11.47 -3.78 -0.63
N ILE A 197 10.23 -3.67 -1.10
CA ILE A 197 9.22 -2.75 -0.56
C ILE A 197 8.36 -3.56 0.38
N ALA A 198 8.60 -3.42 1.69
CA ALA A 198 7.98 -4.24 2.72
C ALA A 198 6.66 -3.64 3.22
N ASN A 199 5.68 -4.49 3.46
CA ASN A 199 4.60 -4.17 4.38
C ASN A 199 4.91 -4.80 5.73
N MET A 200 5.29 -3.97 6.71
CA MET A 200 5.69 -4.46 8.03
C MET A 200 4.46 -4.90 8.83
N PRO A 201 4.50 -6.11 9.46
CA PRO A 201 3.32 -6.74 10.05
C PRO A 201 2.99 -6.20 11.46
N SER A 202 2.69 -4.90 11.55
CA SER A 202 2.24 -4.29 12.81
C SER A 202 0.85 -4.77 13.20
N ILE A 203 0.62 -4.95 14.51
CA ILE A 203 -0.68 -5.37 15.05
C ILE A 203 -1.51 -4.14 15.35
N ILE A 204 -2.74 -4.13 14.85
CA ILE A 204 -3.68 -3.01 14.98
C ILE A 204 -4.93 -3.36 15.80
N VAL A 205 -5.05 -4.60 16.29
CA VAL A 205 -6.22 -5.06 17.07
C VAL A 205 -5.91 -5.08 18.55
N ASP A 206 -6.81 -4.51 19.35
CA ASP A 206 -6.76 -4.58 20.82
C ASP A 206 -7.42 -5.86 21.35
N ASN A 207 -8.52 -6.31 20.71
CA ASN A 207 -9.24 -7.53 21.08
C ASN A 207 -8.35 -8.77 20.95
N LYS A 208 -8.70 -9.86 21.68
CA LYS A 208 -8.03 -11.15 21.48
C LYS A 208 -8.13 -11.61 20.03
N PHE A 209 -7.11 -12.26 19.51
CA PHE A 209 -7.16 -12.78 18.14
C PHE A 209 -8.33 -13.74 17.91
N SER A 210 -8.70 -14.55 18.92
CA SER A 210 -9.85 -15.45 18.87
C SER A 210 -11.22 -14.74 18.80
N GLU A 211 -11.27 -13.47 19.16
CA GLU A 211 -12.48 -12.64 19.12
C GLU A 211 -12.64 -11.88 17.80
N VAL A 212 -11.63 -11.89 16.96
CA VAL A 212 -11.66 -11.25 15.63
C VAL A 212 -12.39 -12.16 14.63
N THR A 213 -13.71 -12.31 14.80
CA THR A 213 -14.52 -13.26 14.01
C THR A 213 -14.52 -12.96 12.51
N ALA A 214 -14.34 -11.69 12.12
CA ALA A 214 -14.23 -11.29 10.72
C ALA A 214 -12.88 -11.67 10.07
N TYR A 215 -11.88 -12.07 10.89
CA TYR A 215 -10.58 -12.55 10.42
C TYR A 215 -10.08 -13.72 11.28
N PRO A 216 -10.71 -14.90 11.18
CA PRO A 216 -10.43 -16.05 12.08
C PRO A 216 -9.01 -16.59 11.97
N ASN A 217 -8.33 -16.40 10.85
CA ASN A 217 -6.95 -16.86 10.62
C ASN A 217 -5.89 -15.84 11.04
N ILE A 218 -6.25 -14.69 11.60
CA ILE A 218 -5.34 -13.56 11.86
C ILE A 218 -4.06 -13.98 12.59
N GLN A 219 -4.17 -14.81 13.63
CA GLN A 219 -3.02 -15.28 14.41
C GLN A 219 -2.07 -16.14 13.57
N SER A 220 -2.59 -17.09 12.82
CA SER A 220 -1.79 -17.97 11.95
C SER A 220 -1.15 -17.21 10.80
N ASP A 221 -1.83 -16.21 10.28
CA ASP A 221 -1.36 -15.39 9.17
C ASP A 221 -0.20 -14.48 9.61
N TYR A 222 -0.26 -13.87 10.81
CA TYR A 222 0.91 -13.19 11.38
C TYR A 222 2.10 -14.13 11.56
N ALA A 223 1.88 -15.35 12.12
CA ALA A 223 2.95 -16.34 12.29
C ALA A 223 3.59 -16.72 10.94
N TYR A 224 2.76 -16.95 9.91
CA TYR A 224 3.23 -17.19 8.55
C TYR A 224 4.09 -16.04 8.04
N THR A 225 3.61 -14.81 8.18
CA THR A 225 4.27 -13.60 7.68
C THR A 225 5.63 -13.38 8.34
N PHE A 226 5.73 -13.46 9.67
CA PHE A 226 7.03 -13.36 10.36
C PHE A 226 8.02 -14.41 9.86
N ASN A 227 7.57 -15.68 9.73
CA ASN A 227 8.42 -16.76 9.22
C ASN A 227 8.84 -16.55 7.76
N ALA A 228 7.97 -16.00 6.90
CA ALA A 228 8.27 -15.72 5.51
C ALA A 228 9.25 -14.55 5.39
N MET A 229 9.00 -13.44 6.10
CA MET A 229 9.81 -12.22 6.03
C MET A 229 11.23 -12.41 6.55
N LYS A 230 11.46 -13.27 7.55
CA LYS A 230 12.80 -13.63 8.04
C LYS A 230 13.69 -14.32 6.99
N LYS A 231 13.11 -14.89 5.95
CA LYS A 231 13.82 -15.63 4.89
C LYS A 231 14.10 -14.81 3.65
N LEU A 232 13.67 -13.53 3.64
CA LEU A 232 13.82 -12.68 2.46
C LEU A 232 15.29 -12.31 2.26
N ASP A 233 15.70 -12.35 1.00
CA ASP A 233 16.99 -11.83 0.56
C ASP A 233 16.78 -10.59 -0.30
N PHE A 234 17.52 -9.53 0.04
CA PHE A 234 17.49 -8.23 -0.63
C PHE A 234 18.77 -7.45 -0.32
N ASP A 235 19.10 -6.47 -1.12
CA ASP A 235 20.16 -5.50 -0.84
C ASP A 235 19.62 -4.25 -0.15
N ILE A 236 18.47 -3.74 -0.62
CA ILE A 236 17.83 -2.50 -0.19
C ILE A 236 16.44 -2.83 0.32
N TRP A 237 16.02 -2.19 1.41
CA TRP A 237 14.66 -2.23 1.87
C TRP A 237 14.09 -0.86 2.19
N VAL A 238 12.80 -0.74 1.96
CA VAL A 238 11.94 0.37 2.34
C VAL A 238 10.58 -0.20 2.76
N ALA A 239 9.74 0.58 3.43
CA ALA A 239 8.47 0.10 3.96
C ALA A 239 7.30 1.03 3.62
N SER A 240 6.10 0.64 4.04
CA SER A 240 4.85 1.37 3.74
C SER A 240 4.76 2.71 4.50
N HIS A 241 5.49 2.87 5.63
CA HIS A 241 5.67 4.13 6.34
C HIS A 241 7.15 4.47 6.41
N ALA A 242 7.49 5.77 6.30
CA ALA A 242 8.86 6.25 6.37
C ALA A 242 9.50 5.97 7.74
N SER A 243 8.72 6.08 8.81
CA SER A 243 9.13 5.75 10.18
C SER A 243 9.50 4.27 10.36
N GLN A 244 8.93 3.36 9.60
CA GLN A 244 9.23 1.92 9.70
C GLN A 244 10.63 1.55 9.20
N PHE A 245 11.26 2.38 8.37
CA PHE A 245 12.62 2.13 7.87
C PHE A 245 13.59 3.27 8.18
N ASP A 246 13.26 4.07 9.19
CA ASP A 246 14.11 5.14 9.73
C ASP A 246 14.55 6.16 8.67
N LEU A 247 13.61 6.53 7.74
CA LEU A 247 13.93 7.42 6.62
C LEU A 247 14.59 8.72 7.09
N HIS A 248 14.02 9.36 8.12
CA HIS A 248 14.41 10.69 8.59
C HIS A 248 15.71 10.70 9.40
N GLU A 249 16.09 9.55 9.95
CA GLU A 249 17.39 9.33 10.58
C GLU A 249 18.47 9.06 9.53
N LYS A 250 18.13 8.29 8.49
CA LYS A 250 19.04 7.85 7.43
C LYS A 250 19.30 8.94 6.40
N ARG A 251 18.31 9.81 6.12
CA ARG A 251 18.39 10.82 5.06
C ARG A 251 17.78 12.13 5.49
N LYS A 252 18.49 13.24 5.18
CA LYS A 252 17.96 14.61 5.28
C LYS A 252 17.51 15.10 3.90
N GLU A 253 16.54 16.02 3.88
CA GLU A 253 16.11 16.68 2.64
C GLU A 253 17.30 17.37 1.96
N GLY A 254 17.33 17.36 0.63
CA GLY A 254 18.42 17.94 -0.16
C GLY A 254 19.69 17.08 -0.27
N GLU A 255 19.80 15.97 0.47
CA GLU A 255 20.96 15.09 0.34
C GLU A 255 21.04 14.44 -1.05
N PRO A 256 22.28 14.27 -1.59
CA PRO A 256 22.49 13.66 -2.90
C PRO A 256 22.07 12.18 -2.91
N TYR A 257 21.95 11.63 -4.12
CA TYR A 257 21.66 10.22 -4.34
C TYR A 257 22.69 9.32 -3.63
N ASN A 258 22.21 8.50 -2.71
CA ASN A 258 23.01 7.55 -1.96
C ASN A 258 22.20 6.30 -1.61
N PRO A 259 22.18 5.24 -2.44
CA PRO A 259 21.41 4.03 -2.20
C PRO A 259 21.92 3.22 -1.00
N GLN A 260 23.17 3.45 -0.53
CA GLN A 260 23.75 2.73 0.61
C GLN A 260 23.00 2.99 1.91
N LEU A 261 22.33 4.15 2.04
CA LEU A 261 21.51 4.49 3.22
C LEU A 261 20.37 3.48 3.46
N PHE A 262 19.91 2.82 2.40
CA PHE A 262 18.81 1.87 2.44
C PHE A 262 19.28 0.40 2.41
N MET A 263 20.59 0.16 2.44
CA MET A 263 21.21 -1.18 2.47
C MET A 263 21.41 -1.66 3.92
N ASP A 264 20.45 -1.40 4.77
CA ASP A 264 20.50 -1.65 6.20
C ASP A 264 19.63 -2.87 6.57
N LYS A 265 20.17 -4.06 6.31
CA LYS A 265 19.53 -5.31 6.73
C LYS A 265 19.38 -5.42 8.24
N GLN A 266 20.26 -4.78 9.01
CA GLN A 266 20.20 -4.86 10.46
C GLN A 266 18.93 -4.17 10.99
N SER A 267 18.62 -2.95 10.54
CA SER A 267 17.39 -2.26 10.96
C SER A 267 16.13 -3.02 10.52
N TYR A 268 16.14 -3.65 9.34
CA TYR A 268 15.03 -4.50 8.92
C TYR A 268 14.76 -5.64 9.91
N PHE A 269 15.78 -6.42 10.25
CA PHE A 269 15.61 -7.55 11.16
C PHE A 269 15.31 -7.08 12.59
N GLN A 270 15.86 -5.94 13.03
CA GLN A 270 15.52 -5.38 14.33
C GLN A 270 14.03 -5.02 14.37
N ASN A 271 13.53 -4.26 13.40
CA ASN A 271 12.11 -3.89 13.32
C ASN A 271 11.20 -5.14 13.25
N LEU A 272 11.55 -6.12 12.41
CA LEU A 272 10.79 -7.36 12.28
C LEU A 272 10.75 -8.16 13.60
N ASN A 273 11.86 -8.22 14.34
CA ASN A 273 11.94 -8.93 15.63
C ASN A 273 11.14 -8.20 16.71
N ASP A 274 11.13 -6.88 16.73
CA ASP A 274 10.34 -6.09 17.68
C ASP A 274 8.84 -6.27 17.45
N LEU A 275 8.42 -6.30 16.18
CA LEU A 275 7.04 -6.60 15.80
C LEU A 275 6.65 -8.04 16.14
N GLU A 276 7.52 -9.01 15.89
CA GLU A 276 7.27 -10.40 16.30
C GLU A 276 7.17 -10.56 17.81
N LYS A 277 8.04 -9.85 18.56
CA LYS A 277 7.93 -9.83 20.02
C LYS A 277 6.58 -9.31 20.46
N SER A 278 6.10 -8.21 19.87
CA SER A 278 4.76 -7.66 20.15
C SER A 278 3.65 -8.67 19.84
N TYR A 279 3.79 -9.43 18.75
CA TYR A 279 2.88 -10.52 18.40
C TYR A 279 2.87 -11.65 19.44
N LEU A 280 4.04 -12.09 19.88
CA LEU A 280 4.17 -13.16 20.89
C LEU A 280 3.66 -12.70 22.26
N ASP A 281 3.93 -11.46 22.65
CA ASP A 281 3.43 -10.87 23.89
C ASP A 281 1.89 -10.78 23.87
N LYS A 282 1.30 -10.42 22.72
CA LYS A 282 -0.16 -10.42 22.55
C LYS A 282 -0.74 -11.83 22.69
N ILE A 283 -0.20 -12.85 22.05
CA ILE A 283 -0.66 -14.25 22.19
C ILE A 283 -0.62 -14.67 23.66
N LYS A 284 0.47 -14.35 24.36
CA LYS A 284 0.62 -14.66 25.77
C LYS A 284 -0.46 -13.99 26.60
N LYS A 285 -0.70 -12.71 26.40
CA LYS A 285 -1.78 -11.95 27.07
C LYS A 285 -3.13 -12.57 26.77
N ASP A 286 -3.46 -12.82 25.49
CA ASP A 286 -4.74 -13.37 25.04
C ASP A 286 -5.03 -14.75 25.68
N SER A 287 -3.99 -15.51 26.04
CA SER A 287 -4.12 -16.84 26.70
C SER A 287 -4.32 -16.76 28.22
N GLN A 288 -3.91 -15.67 28.87
CA GLN A 288 -4.00 -15.50 30.34
C GLN A 288 -5.36 -14.97 30.80
N ASP A 289 -6.07 -14.28 29.94
CA ASP A 289 -7.41 -13.70 30.24
C ASP A 289 -8.55 -14.72 30.03
N LYS A 290 -8.36 -15.96 30.48
CA LYS A 290 -9.39 -17.03 30.45
C LYS A 290 -10.33 -16.95 31.66
#